data_daf0927caa5bb59686fafbe8da0f7f29
#
_entry.id   daf0927caa5bb59686fafbe8da0f7f29
#
_cell.length_a   1.000
_cell.length_b   1.000
_cell.length_c   1.000
_cell.angle_alpha   90.00
_cell.angle_beta   90.00
_cell.angle_gamma   90.00
#
_symmetry.space_group_name_H-M   'P 1'
#
loop_
_entity.id
_entity.type
_entity.pdbx_description
1 polymer ?
#
loop_
_entity_poly.entity_id
_entity_poly.type
_entity_poly.pdbx_seq_one_letter_code
_entity_poly.pdbx_strand_id
1 'polypeptide(L)'
;MRIKRAVNAVKKRRKIFKLSKGYFGSKSRSYRIAREAVMKSLNYAYVGRRLKKRDFRRLWIARINAAARLNGLSYSKLMHGLNKAGINLNRKVLADLAVNDAPAFTQLVEKAKAAL
;
A
#
# COMPACT_ATOMS: atom_id res chain seq x y z
N MET A 1 46.27 -25.05 15.43
CA MET A 1 45.12 -24.63 16.24
C MET A 1 43.83 -24.81 15.45
N ARG A 2 42.82 -25.49 15.99
CA ARG A 2 41.54 -25.73 15.27
C ARG A 2 40.60 -24.55 15.48
N ILE A 3 40.22 -23.85 14.40
CA ILE A 3 39.26 -22.75 14.42
C ILE A 3 37.85 -23.32 14.37
N LYS A 4 37.05 -23.07 15.40
CA LYS A 4 35.64 -23.47 15.45
C LYS A 4 34.74 -22.27 15.09
N ARG A 5 33.83 -22.47 14.12
CA ARG A 5 32.87 -21.43 13.68
C ARG A 5 31.55 -21.44 14.45
N ALA A 6 31.49 -22.10 15.59
CA ALA A 6 30.28 -22.26 16.40
C ALA A 6 29.63 -20.92 16.80
N VAL A 7 30.45 -19.93 17.16
CA VAL A 7 29.96 -18.58 17.56
C VAL A 7 29.17 -17.93 16.43
N ASN A 8 29.65 -18.00 15.18
CA ASN A 8 28.97 -17.41 14.03
C ASN A 8 27.65 -18.15 13.72
N ALA A 9 27.65 -19.48 13.84
CA ALA A 9 26.44 -20.28 13.68
C ALA A 9 25.37 -19.91 14.72
N VAL A 10 25.78 -19.78 16.00
CA VAL A 10 24.87 -19.36 17.08
C VAL A 10 24.32 -17.96 16.85
N LYS A 11 25.16 -16.99 16.44
CA LYS A 11 24.71 -15.64 16.11
C LYS A 11 23.67 -15.63 14.98
N LYS A 12 23.90 -16.42 13.91
CA LYS A 12 22.93 -16.56 12.80
C LYS A 12 21.60 -17.13 13.27
N ARG A 13 21.62 -18.19 14.10
CA ARG A 13 20.42 -18.80 14.67
C ARG A 13 19.63 -17.80 15.54
N ARG A 14 20.32 -17.09 16.43
CA ARG A 14 19.70 -16.06 17.28
C ARG A 14 19.02 -14.96 16.46
N LYS A 15 19.64 -14.52 15.35
CA LYS A 15 19.05 -13.55 14.43
C LYS A 15 17.74 -14.06 13.83
N ILE A 16 17.71 -15.32 13.38
CA ILE A 16 16.49 -15.94 12.83
C ILE A 16 15.39 -16.01 13.91
N PHE A 17 15.71 -16.48 15.11
CA PHE A 17 14.73 -16.54 16.19
C PHE A 17 14.22 -15.18 16.64
N LYS A 18 15.05 -14.13 16.58
CA LYS A 18 14.61 -12.76 16.83
C LYS A 18 13.54 -12.31 15.82
N LEU A 19 13.71 -12.66 14.54
CA LEU A 19 12.77 -12.33 13.48
C LEU A 19 11.49 -13.20 13.51
N SER A 20 11.59 -14.44 13.99
CA SER A 20 10.46 -15.37 14.07
C SER A 20 9.67 -15.32 15.38
N LYS A 21 9.97 -14.38 16.27
CA LYS A 21 9.20 -14.19 17.51
C LYS A 21 7.72 -13.98 17.20
N GLY A 22 6.85 -14.67 17.94
CA GLY A 22 5.41 -14.60 17.76
C GLY A 22 4.85 -15.46 16.63
N TYR A 23 5.68 -16.18 15.88
CA TYR A 23 5.21 -17.10 14.86
C TYR A 23 4.59 -18.34 15.49
N PHE A 24 3.53 -18.84 14.86
CA PHE A 24 2.75 -19.97 15.37
C PHE A 24 3.56 -21.26 15.43
N GLY A 25 3.41 -21.97 16.55
CA GLY A 25 3.96 -23.31 16.75
C GLY A 25 5.48 -23.39 16.67
N SER A 26 5.98 -24.40 15.99
CA SER A 26 7.42 -24.65 15.83
C SER A 26 8.17 -23.64 14.95
N LYS A 27 7.45 -22.78 14.23
CA LYS A 27 8.05 -21.68 13.45
C LYS A 27 8.82 -20.67 14.31
N SER A 28 8.51 -20.55 15.60
CA SER A 28 9.23 -19.70 16.54
C SER A 28 10.27 -20.44 17.37
N ARG A 29 10.29 -21.78 17.36
CA ARG A 29 11.10 -22.61 18.28
C ARG A 29 12.12 -23.50 17.58
N SER A 30 11.77 -24.11 16.43
CA SER A 30 12.66 -24.96 15.65
C SER A 30 13.40 -24.14 14.59
N TYR A 31 14.73 -24.17 14.60
CA TYR A 31 15.56 -23.37 13.72
C TYR A 31 15.29 -23.64 12.21
N ARG A 32 15.16 -24.91 11.81
CA ARG A 32 14.90 -25.29 10.41
C ARG A 32 13.62 -24.62 9.91
N ILE A 33 12.53 -24.79 10.63
CA ILE A 33 11.21 -24.28 10.28
C ILE A 33 11.17 -22.75 10.44
N ALA A 34 11.78 -22.20 11.48
CA ALA A 34 11.89 -20.76 11.69
C ALA A 34 12.62 -20.07 10.52
N ARG A 35 13.72 -20.65 10.04
CA ARG A 35 14.47 -20.11 8.91
C ARG A 35 13.61 -20.04 7.64
N GLU A 36 12.91 -21.11 7.31
CA GLU A 36 12.03 -21.15 6.13
C GLU A 36 10.89 -20.12 6.24
N ALA A 37 10.26 -20.04 7.42
CA ALA A 37 9.20 -19.08 7.69
C ALA A 37 9.69 -17.63 7.58
N VAL A 38 10.87 -17.31 8.12
CA VAL A 38 11.47 -15.98 8.02
C VAL A 38 11.82 -15.63 6.57
N MET A 39 12.40 -16.56 5.81
CA MET A 39 12.70 -16.34 4.40
C MET A 39 11.43 -16.02 3.60
N LYS A 40 10.35 -16.77 3.84
CA LYS A 40 9.05 -16.53 3.20
C LYS A 40 8.46 -15.17 3.60
N SER A 41 8.55 -14.82 4.89
CA SER A 41 8.09 -13.53 5.42
C SER A 41 8.82 -12.34 4.77
N LEU A 42 10.14 -12.42 4.65
CA LEU A 42 10.94 -11.37 4.01
C LEU A 42 10.60 -11.21 2.52
N ASN A 43 10.38 -12.33 1.83
CA ASN A 43 9.94 -12.31 0.42
C ASN A 43 8.56 -11.65 0.29
N TYR A 44 7.61 -12.03 1.14
CA TYR A 44 6.29 -11.39 1.13
C TYR A 44 6.32 -9.92 1.54
N ALA A 45 7.22 -9.53 2.44
CA ALA A 45 7.42 -8.12 2.76
C ALA A 45 7.89 -7.30 1.55
N TYR A 46 8.81 -7.87 0.74
CA TYR A 46 9.25 -7.25 -0.51
C TYR A 46 8.09 -7.13 -1.52
N VAL A 47 7.36 -8.21 -1.75
CA VAL A 47 6.20 -8.22 -2.65
C VAL A 47 5.12 -7.27 -2.15
N GLY A 48 4.81 -7.29 -0.85
CA GLY A 48 3.81 -6.44 -0.22
C GLY A 48 4.11 -4.95 -0.38
N ARG A 49 5.37 -4.53 -0.24
CA ARG A 49 5.75 -3.12 -0.50
C ARG A 49 5.52 -2.70 -1.95
N ARG A 50 5.66 -3.60 -2.92
CA ARG A 50 5.33 -3.34 -4.33
C ARG A 50 3.81 -3.29 -4.56
N LEU A 51 3.07 -4.21 -3.97
CA LEU A 51 1.61 -4.27 -4.08
C LEU A 51 0.93 -3.07 -3.40
N LYS A 52 1.48 -2.58 -2.29
CA LYS A 52 0.95 -1.45 -1.52
C LYS A 52 0.63 -0.22 -2.39
N LYS A 53 1.47 0.07 -3.39
CA LYS A 53 1.24 1.19 -4.33
C LYS A 53 -0.03 0.99 -5.16
N ARG A 54 -0.30 -0.25 -5.60
CA ARG A 54 -1.49 -0.61 -6.37
C ARG A 54 -2.75 -0.56 -5.50
N ASP A 55 -2.64 -1.04 -4.26
CA ASP A 55 -3.76 -1.10 -3.33
C ASP A 55 -4.19 0.32 -2.90
N PHE A 56 -3.25 1.20 -2.59
CA PHE A 56 -3.57 2.60 -2.31
C PHE A 56 -4.19 3.31 -3.52
N ARG A 57 -3.69 3.06 -4.73
CA ARG A 57 -4.31 3.65 -5.93
C ARG A 57 -5.76 3.19 -6.13
N ARG A 58 -6.05 1.90 -5.90
CA ARG A 58 -7.44 1.39 -5.92
C ARG A 58 -8.32 2.08 -4.90
N LEU A 59 -7.81 2.25 -3.67
CA LEU A 59 -8.53 2.93 -2.60
C LEU A 59 -8.83 4.40 -2.96
N TRP A 60 -7.85 5.13 -3.49
CA TRP A 60 -8.07 6.52 -3.94
C TRP A 60 -9.12 6.60 -5.05
N ILE A 61 -9.07 5.72 -6.03
CA ILE A 61 -10.04 5.67 -7.12
C ILE A 61 -11.44 5.38 -6.57
N ALA A 62 -11.59 4.45 -5.62
CA ALA A 62 -12.87 4.15 -4.99
C ALA A 62 -13.46 5.38 -4.26
N ARG A 63 -12.63 6.10 -3.49
CA ARG A 63 -13.04 7.33 -2.78
C ARG A 63 -13.47 8.44 -3.74
N ILE A 64 -12.66 8.71 -4.77
CA ILE A 64 -12.98 9.71 -5.81
C ILE A 64 -14.28 9.33 -6.53
N ASN A 65 -14.46 8.06 -6.89
CA ASN A 65 -15.66 7.60 -7.59
C ASN A 65 -16.92 7.76 -6.72
N ALA A 66 -16.85 7.44 -5.43
CA ALA A 66 -17.96 7.64 -4.50
C ALA A 66 -18.36 9.13 -4.42
N ALA A 67 -17.40 10.00 -4.21
CA ALA A 67 -17.64 11.46 -4.15
C ALA A 67 -18.12 12.04 -5.49
N ALA A 68 -17.59 11.56 -6.61
CA ALA A 68 -18.03 11.97 -7.94
C ALA A 68 -19.49 11.59 -8.20
N ARG A 69 -19.91 10.39 -7.80
CA ARG A 69 -21.29 9.91 -7.92
C ARG A 69 -22.26 10.72 -7.08
N LEU A 70 -21.89 11.13 -5.87
CA LEU A 70 -22.67 12.04 -5.05
C LEU A 70 -22.92 13.40 -5.75
N ASN A 71 -21.98 13.83 -6.59
CA ASN A 71 -22.08 15.04 -7.41
C ASN A 71 -22.64 14.77 -8.82
N GLY A 72 -23.15 13.58 -9.11
CA GLY A 72 -23.80 13.23 -10.38
C GLY A 72 -22.88 12.91 -11.54
N LEU A 73 -21.58 12.64 -11.29
CA LEU A 73 -20.60 12.22 -12.31
C LEU A 73 -20.05 10.82 -12.05
N SER A 74 -19.69 10.10 -13.10
CA SER A 74 -18.85 8.92 -12.97
C SER A 74 -17.37 9.29 -12.88
N TYR A 75 -16.55 8.41 -12.32
CA TYR A 75 -15.11 8.59 -12.22
C TYR A 75 -14.46 8.95 -13.57
N SER A 76 -14.83 8.21 -14.63
CA SER A 76 -14.26 8.42 -15.97
C SER A 76 -14.61 9.80 -16.55
N LYS A 77 -15.85 10.23 -16.39
CA LYS A 77 -16.29 11.57 -16.81
C LYS A 77 -15.60 12.67 -16.02
N LEU A 78 -15.47 12.50 -14.68
CA LEU A 78 -14.73 13.45 -13.85
C LEU A 78 -13.29 13.58 -14.30
N MET A 79 -12.57 12.47 -14.47
CA MET A 79 -11.18 12.50 -14.90
C MET A 79 -11.00 13.10 -16.30
N HIS A 80 -11.92 12.82 -17.22
CA HIS A 80 -11.93 13.42 -18.55
C HIS A 80 -12.15 14.93 -18.49
N GLY A 81 -13.15 15.38 -17.72
CA GLY A 81 -13.44 16.81 -17.52
C GLY A 81 -12.29 17.57 -16.87
N LEU A 82 -11.65 17.01 -15.84
CA LEU A 82 -10.47 17.63 -15.21
C LEU A 82 -9.30 17.76 -16.18
N ASN A 83 -9.04 16.74 -16.99
CA ASN A 83 -7.99 16.78 -18.01
C ASN A 83 -8.30 17.84 -19.08
N LYS A 84 -9.55 17.94 -19.53
CA LYS A 84 -9.99 18.99 -20.48
C LYS A 84 -9.87 20.39 -19.89
N ALA A 85 -10.18 20.55 -18.61
CA ALA A 85 -10.03 21.82 -17.88
C ALA A 85 -8.56 22.17 -17.56
N GLY A 86 -7.60 21.34 -17.95
CA GLY A 86 -6.17 21.55 -17.67
C GLY A 86 -5.77 21.35 -16.19
N ILE A 87 -6.65 20.71 -15.39
CA ILE A 87 -6.42 20.50 -13.95
C ILE A 87 -5.70 19.17 -13.74
N ASN A 88 -4.39 19.21 -13.53
CA ASN A 88 -3.54 18.04 -13.32
C ASN A 88 -3.30 17.77 -11.83
N LEU A 89 -4.30 17.19 -11.15
CA LEU A 89 -4.18 16.74 -9.78
C LEU A 89 -3.98 15.21 -9.73
N ASN A 90 -3.10 14.75 -8.83
CA ASN A 90 -2.91 13.32 -8.64
C ASN A 90 -4.07 12.70 -7.83
N ARG A 91 -4.27 11.37 -7.96
CA ARG A 91 -5.39 10.67 -7.32
C ARG A 91 -5.33 10.71 -5.80
N LYS A 92 -4.14 10.82 -5.21
CA LYS A 92 -3.97 10.95 -3.76
C LYS A 92 -4.60 12.25 -3.25
N VAL A 93 -4.28 13.37 -3.88
CA VAL A 93 -4.83 14.69 -3.51
C VAL A 93 -6.33 14.74 -3.77
N LEU A 94 -6.81 14.23 -4.91
CA LEU A 94 -8.25 14.17 -5.21
C LEU A 94 -9.01 13.33 -4.19
N ALA A 95 -8.43 12.20 -3.76
CA ALA A 95 -9.06 11.35 -2.75
C ALA A 95 -9.04 11.96 -1.35
N ASP A 96 -8.03 12.76 -1.05
CA ASP A 96 -7.93 13.50 0.22
C ASP A 96 -8.99 14.61 0.27
N LEU A 97 -9.10 15.41 -0.79
CA LEU A 97 -10.16 16.42 -0.92
C LEU A 97 -11.56 15.79 -0.84
N ALA A 98 -11.77 14.66 -1.49
CA ALA A 98 -13.05 13.97 -1.47
C ALA A 98 -13.52 13.55 -0.06
N VAL A 99 -12.59 13.32 0.87
CA VAL A 99 -12.90 12.88 2.25
C VAL A 99 -12.88 14.04 3.24
N ASN A 100 -11.86 14.90 3.14
CA ASN A 100 -11.57 15.92 4.14
C ASN A 100 -12.13 17.31 3.77
N ASP A 101 -12.31 17.58 2.47
CA ASP A 101 -12.78 18.88 1.96
C ASP A 101 -13.79 18.67 0.82
N ALA A 102 -14.99 18.23 1.17
CA ALA A 102 -16.07 18.02 0.21
C ALA A 102 -16.45 19.28 -0.59
N PRO A 103 -16.49 20.50 -0.02
CA PRO A 103 -16.77 21.73 -0.79
C PRO A 103 -15.74 21.99 -1.88
N ALA A 104 -14.44 21.85 -1.61
CA ALA A 104 -13.40 22.01 -2.60
C ALA A 104 -13.49 20.94 -3.70
N PHE A 105 -13.82 19.71 -3.33
CA PHE A 105 -14.06 18.64 -4.31
C PHE A 105 -15.24 18.95 -5.22
N THR A 106 -16.35 19.49 -4.67
CA THR A 106 -17.53 19.91 -5.45
C THR A 106 -17.17 20.99 -6.48
N GLN A 107 -16.38 21.99 -6.11
CA GLN A 107 -15.90 23.01 -7.04
C GLN A 107 -15.08 22.40 -8.20
N LEU A 108 -14.26 21.39 -7.93
CA LEU A 108 -13.52 20.66 -8.97
C LEU A 108 -14.46 19.89 -9.90
N VAL A 109 -15.51 19.30 -9.36
CA VAL A 109 -16.54 18.61 -10.16
C VAL A 109 -17.29 19.59 -11.06
N GLU A 110 -17.63 20.78 -10.56
CA GLU A 110 -18.29 21.83 -11.36
C GLU A 110 -17.42 22.30 -12.52
N LYS A 111 -16.13 22.54 -12.27
CA LYS A 111 -15.16 22.87 -13.32
C LYS A 111 -15.03 21.76 -14.35
N ALA A 112 -15.03 20.49 -13.90
CA ALA A 112 -15.01 19.34 -14.79
C ALA A 112 -16.29 19.23 -15.63
N LYS A 113 -17.45 19.52 -15.04
CA LYS A 113 -18.74 19.55 -15.77
C LYS A 113 -18.77 20.65 -16.83
N ALA A 114 -18.25 21.82 -16.53
CA ALA A 114 -18.20 22.96 -17.45
C ALA A 114 -17.26 22.71 -18.65
N ALA A 115 -16.29 21.82 -18.52
CA ALA A 115 -15.34 21.44 -19.56
C ALA A 115 -15.78 20.25 -20.44
N LEU A 116 -16.82 19.52 -20.03
CA LEU A 116 -17.31 18.35 -20.77
C LEU A 116 -18.14 18.73 -21.96
#